data_60898c0535565383499cc8e1378dca01
#
_entry.id   60898c0535565383499cc8e1378dca01
#
_cell.length_a   1.000
_cell.length_b   1.000
_cell.length_c   1.000
_cell.angle_alpha   90.00
_cell.angle_beta   90.00
_cell.angle_gamma   90.00
#
_symmetry.space_group_name_H-M   'P 1'
#
loop_
_entity.id
_entity.type
_entity.pdbx_description
1 polymer ?
#
loop_
_entity_poly.entity_id
_entity_poly.type
_entity_poly.pdbx_seq_one_letter_code
_entity_poly.pdbx_strand_id
1 'polypeptide(L)'
;MRVAGSLVDVDSGRKVEVLTTMPGMQVYMANWVDGEFPHLQHNGVALECQHYPDSPNHPEFPTTVLYPNQTYDERIVFRFLYVCFVFSYKQVN
;
A
#
# COMPACT_ATOMS: atom_id res chain seq x y z
N MET A 1 -9.55 -9.40 7.00
CA MET A 1 -8.89 -8.10 6.64
C MET A 1 -7.75 -7.86 7.60
N ARG A 2 -6.57 -7.49 7.10
CA ARG A 2 -5.36 -7.24 7.88
C ARG A 2 -4.67 -5.96 7.40
N VAL A 3 -3.80 -5.39 8.24
CA VAL A 3 -2.92 -4.29 7.82
C VAL A 3 -1.88 -4.86 6.85
N ALA A 4 -1.85 -4.33 5.63
CA ALA A 4 -0.86 -4.67 4.60
C ALA A 4 0.41 -3.83 4.75
N GLY A 5 0.28 -2.57 5.12
CA GLY A 5 1.39 -1.66 5.30
C GLY A 5 0.95 -0.25 5.64
N SER A 6 1.92 0.63 5.81
CA SER A 6 1.66 2.06 6.01
C SER A 6 2.78 2.92 5.44
N LEU A 7 2.41 4.14 5.03
CA LEU A 7 3.31 5.22 4.69
C LEU A 7 3.18 6.33 5.72
N VAL A 8 4.30 6.89 6.12
CA VAL A 8 4.37 8.00 7.08
C VAL A 8 5.29 9.07 6.51
N ASP A 9 4.80 10.29 6.49
CA ASP A 9 5.63 11.47 6.29
C ASP A 9 6.01 12.01 7.67
N VAL A 10 7.29 11.90 8.01
CA VAL A 10 7.80 12.24 9.35
C VAL A 10 7.77 13.74 9.62
N ASP A 11 7.85 14.56 8.57
CA ASP A 11 7.88 16.02 8.69
C ASP A 11 6.49 16.57 9.00
N SER A 12 5.46 16.09 8.30
CA SER A 12 4.08 16.53 8.52
C SER A 12 3.30 15.68 9.51
N GLY A 13 3.79 14.49 9.86
CA GLY A 13 3.06 13.52 10.68
C GLY A 13 1.89 12.84 9.98
N ARG A 14 1.69 13.09 8.68
CA ARG A 14 0.64 12.42 7.92
C ARG A 14 0.97 10.94 7.72
N LYS A 15 -0.01 10.10 7.93
CA LYS A 15 0.10 8.66 7.76
C LYS A 15 -1.08 8.14 6.95
N VAL A 16 -0.80 7.24 6.03
CA VAL A 16 -1.81 6.36 5.46
C VAL A 16 -1.49 4.92 5.85
N GLU A 17 -2.51 4.21 6.29
CA GLU A 17 -2.45 2.79 6.61
C GLU A 17 -3.39 2.03 5.68
N VAL A 18 -2.89 0.98 5.06
CA VAL A 18 -3.64 0.17 4.11
C VAL A 18 -4.03 -1.14 4.75
N LEU A 19 -5.34 -1.42 4.77
CA LEU A 19 -5.88 -2.70 5.22
C LEU A 19 -6.55 -3.40 4.04
N THR A 20 -6.38 -4.71 3.93
CA THR A 20 -6.97 -5.45 2.82
C THR A 20 -7.26 -6.89 3.17
N THR A 21 -8.19 -7.49 2.43
CA THR A 21 -8.45 -8.93 2.37
C THR A 21 -7.60 -9.61 1.30
N MET A 22 -7.05 -8.83 0.34
CA MET A 22 -6.20 -9.36 -0.72
C MET A 22 -4.92 -10.02 -0.19
N PRO A 23 -4.37 -11.03 -0.89
CA PRO A 23 -3.19 -11.76 -0.43
C PRO A 23 -1.90 -10.93 -0.42
N GLY A 24 -1.77 -9.96 -1.32
CA GLY A 24 -0.56 -9.15 -1.47
C GLY A 24 -0.83 -7.67 -1.71
N MET A 25 0.25 -6.90 -1.71
CA MET A 25 0.25 -5.49 -2.08
C MET A 25 1.51 -5.18 -2.87
N GLN A 26 1.34 -4.73 -4.11
CA GLN A 26 2.42 -4.23 -4.95
C GLN A 26 2.65 -2.76 -4.63
N VAL A 27 3.91 -2.35 -4.55
CA VAL A 27 4.30 -0.96 -4.33
C VAL A 27 5.04 -0.44 -5.56
N TYR A 28 4.55 0.66 -6.13
CA TYR A 28 5.16 1.31 -7.27
C TYR A 28 5.45 2.76 -6.96
N MET A 29 6.71 3.16 -7.08
CA MET A 29 7.22 4.47 -6.67
C MET A 29 7.26 5.50 -7.81
N ALA A 30 6.41 5.34 -8.81
CA ALA A 30 6.31 6.24 -9.96
C ALA A 30 7.66 6.42 -10.73
N ASN A 31 8.45 5.35 -10.86
CA ASN A 31 9.77 5.39 -11.49
C ASN A 31 9.74 5.72 -12.98
N TRP A 32 8.62 5.42 -13.66
CA TRP A 32 8.46 5.55 -15.11
C TRP A 32 7.44 6.64 -15.49
N VAL A 33 7.06 7.47 -14.53
CA VAL A 33 6.20 8.63 -14.80
C VAL A 33 7.06 9.74 -15.35
N ASP A 34 6.71 10.25 -16.54
CA ASP A 34 7.44 11.27 -17.29
C ASP A 34 6.54 12.45 -17.72
N GLY A 35 5.40 12.60 -17.04
CA GLY A 35 4.43 13.66 -17.31
C GLY A 35 4.88 15.05 -16.84
N GLU A 36 4.00 16.04 -17.03
CA GLU A 36 4.16 17.38 -16.48
C GLU A 36 3.69 17.43 -15.01
N PHE A 37 4.18 18.44 -14.26
CA PHE A 37 3.75 18.65 -12.88
C PHE A 37 2.21 18.64 -12.75
N PRO A 38 1.61 17.93 -11.78
CA PRO A 38 2.26 17.22 -10.66
C PRO A 38 2.69 15.76 -10.94
N HIS A 39 2.55 15.28 -12.17
CA HIS A 39 2.80 13.89 -12.57
C HIS A 39 4.25 13.65 -12.99
N LEU A 40 5.17 13.97 -12.09
CA LEU A 40 6.60 13.77 -12.29
C LEU A 40 7.07 12.45 -11.67
N GLN A 41 8.23 11.99 -12.12
CA GLN A 41 8.89 10.83 -11.53
C GLN A 41 9.01 10.98 -10.00
N HIS A 42 8.65 9.93 -9.27
CA HIS A 42 8.66 9.86 -7.81
C HIS A 42 7.71 10.82 -7.07
N ASN A 43 6.80 11.51 -7.77
CA ASN A 43 5.83 12.39 -7.14
C ASN A 43 4.60 11.67 -6.57
N GLY A 44 4.57 10.37 -6.65
CA GLY A 44 3.49 9.55 -6.12
C GLY A 44 3.93 8.14 -5.81
N VAL A 45 3.06 7.42 -5.12
CA VAL A 45 3.22 6.00 -4.86
C VAL A 45 1.89 5.30 -5.08
N ALA A 46 1.91 4.20 -5.81
CA ALA A 46 0.78 3.31 -5.94
C ALA A 46 0.90 2.16 -4.93
N LEU A 47 -0.17 1.93 -4.18
CA LEU A 47 -0.31 0.83 -3.22
C LEU A 47 -1.43 -0.09 -3.73
N GLU A 48 -1.04 -1.14 -4.43
CA GLU A 48 -1.92 -1.97 -5.24
C GLU A 48 -2.19 -3.29 -4.52
N CYS A 49 -3.29 -3.35 -3.77
CA CYS A 49 -3.72 -4.58 -3.12
C CYS A 49 -4.31 -5.54 -4.15
N GLN A 50 -3.70 -6.72 -4.29
CA GLN A 50 -4.01 -7.64 -5.37
C GLN A 50 -3.54 -9.06 -5.05
N HIS A 51 -3.87 -10.01 -5.92
CA HIS A 51 -3.18 -11.30 -5.97
C HIS A 51 -1.72 -11.10 -6.42
N TYR A 52 -0.89 -12.07 -6.14
CA TYR A 52 0.52 -11.99 -6.52
C TYR A 52 0.66 -11.93 -8.04
N PRO A 53 1.57 -11.09 -8.58
CA PRO A 53 1.87 -11.09 -10.01
C PRO A 53 2.19 -12.50 -10.51
N ASP A 54 1.76 -12.80 -11.74
CA ASP A 54 1.98 -14.09 -12.42
C ASP A 54 1.32 -15.30 -11.73
N SER A 55 0.32 -15.07 -10.87
CA SER A 55 -0.37 -16.12 -10.11
C SER A 55 -0.85 -17.31 -10.96
N PRO A 56 -1.36 -17.15 -12.21
CA PRO A 56 -1.79 -18.29 -13.02
C PRO A 56 -0.68 -19.32 -13.31
N ASN A 57 0.57 -18.89 -13.30
CA ASN A 57 1.74 -19.75 -13.54
C ASN A 57 2.34 -20.33 -12.25
N HIS A 58 1.77 -19.98 -11.10
CA HIS A 58 2.27 -20.38 -9.79
C HIS A 58 1.17 -21.08 -8.99
N PRO A 59 1.03 -22.43 -9.12
CA PRO A 59 -0.03 -23.19 -8.46
C PRO A 59 0.06 -23.15 -6.92
N GLU A 60 1.20 -22.79 -6.35
CA GLU A 60 1.43 -22.62 -4.92
C GLU A 60 0.87 -21.28 -4.38
N PHE A 61 0.55 -20.33 -5.27
CA PHE A 61 -0.05 -19.05 -4.89
C PHE A 61 -1.58 -19.17 -4.69
N PRO A 62 -2.19 -18.26 -3.94
CA PRO A 62 -3.64 -18.17 -3.90
C PRO A 62 -4.21 -18.04 -5.31
N THR A 63 -5.20 -18.87 -5.62
CA THR A 63 -5.80 -18.91 -6.97
C THR A 63 -6.50 -17.60 -7.33
N THR A 64 -6.36 -17.18 -8.59
CA THR A 64 -7.11 -16.06 -9.18
C THR A 64 -8.36 -16.51 -9.91
N VAL A 65 -8.64 -17.82 -9.94
CA VAL A 65 -9.79 -18.40 -10.65
C VAL A 65 -11.06 -18.13 -9.87
N LEU A 66 -12.06 -17.58 -10.54
CA LEU A 66 -13.42 -17.43 -10.04
C LEU A 66 -14.32 -18.40 -10.82
N TYR A 67 -14.92 -19.35 -10.10
CA TYR A 67 -15.82 -20.32 -10.70
C TYR A 67 -17.27 -19.79 -10.74
N PRO A 68 -18.12 -20.35 -11.63
CA PRO A 68 -19.56 -20.05 -11.60
C PRO A 68 -20.14 -20.26 -10.20
N ASN A 69 -21.05 -19.37 -9.80
CA ASN A 69 -21.70 -19.33 -8.48
C ASN A 69 -20.78 -18.95 -7.30
N GLN A 70 -19.53 -18.55 -7.55
CA GLN A 70 -18.70 -17.88 -6.56
C GLN A 70 -18.84 -16.37 -6.66
N THR A 71 -18.71 -15.69 -5.55
CA THR A 71 -18.71 -14.22 -5.48
C THR A 71 -17.30 -13.72 -5.21
N TYR A 72 -16.85 -12.75 -6.00
CA TYR A 72 -15.67 -11.96 -5.69
C TYR A 72 -16.07 -10.84 -4.72
N ASP A 73 -15.59 -10.87 -3.49
CA ASP A 73 -15.82 -9.85 -2.45
C ASP A 73 -14.52 -9.57 -1.71
N GLU A 74 -13.80 -8.58 -2.19
CA GLU A 74 -12.54 -8.14 -1.60
C GLU A 74 -12.64 -6.69 -1.13
N ARG A 75 -11.87 -6.34 -0.10
CA ARG A 75 -11.91 -5.02 0.51
C ARG A 75 -10.53 -4.43 0.63
N ILE A 76 -10.44 -3.14 0.31
CA ILE A 76 -9.27 -2.31 0.49
C ILE A 76 -9.71 -1.07 1.26
N VAL A 77 -9.04 -0.78 2.35
CA VAL A 77 -9.31 0.39 3.19
C VAL A 77 -8.05 1.23 3.32
N PHE A 78 -8.13 2.48 2.96
CA PHE A 78 -7.11 3.48 3.24
C PHE A 78 -7.53 4.27 4.47
N ARG A 79 -6.76 4.13 5.55
CA ARG A 79 -6.97 4.86 6.80
C ARG A 79 -6.00 6.01 6.89
N PHE A 80 -6.50 7.23 6.91
CA PHE A 80 -5.69 8.44 7.03
C PHE A 80 -5.60 8.86 8.50
N LEU A 81 -4.38 9.11 8.96
CA LEU A 81 -4.06 9.35 10.36
C LEU A 81 -3.04 10.50 10.48
N TYR A 82 -2.98 11.08 11.68
CA TYR A 82 -1.85 11.92 12.09
C TYR A 82 -1.06 11.20 13.18
N VAL A 83 0.27 11.19 13.02
CA VAL A 83 1.21 10.67 14.01
C VAL A 83 1.96 11.85 14.62
N CYS A 84 1.85 12.02 15.95
CA CYS A 84 2.59 13.03 16.66
C CYS A 84 3.93 12.42 17.12
N PHE A 85 5.04 12.92 16.58
CA PHE A 85 6.37 12.51 17.03
C PHE A 85 6.79 13.44 18.17
N VAL A 86 6.94 12.90 19.38
CA VAL A 86 7.50 13.63 20.52
C VAL A 86 9.00 13.35 20.57
N PHE A 87 9.81 14.33 20.21
CA PHE A 87 11.25 14.27 20.41
C PHE A 87 11.59 14.78 21.81
N SER A 88 12.04 13.88 22.70
CA SER A 88 12.59 14.31 23.97
C SER A 88 14.10 14.45 23.85
N TYR A 89 14.60 15.68 24.00
CA TYR A 89 16.03 15.92 24.14
C TYR A 89 16.43 15.72 25.61
N LYS A 90 17.31 14.78 25.86
CA LYS A 90 17.97 14.66 27.14
C LYS A 90 19.25 15.50 27.06
N GLN A 91 19.26 16.69 27.68
CA GLN A 91 20.53 17.38 27.91
C GLN A 91 21.33 16.55 28.90
N VAL A 92 22.49 16.07 28.48
CA VAL A 92 23.52 15.53 29.34
C VAL A 92 24.45 16.68 29.66
N ASN A 93 24.38 17.16 30.89
CA ASN A 93 25.34 18.12 31.42
C ASN A 93 26.69 17.45 31.70
#